data_4e09b883f5b875c7c3f0099b72839e07
#
_entry.id   4e09b883f5b875c7c3f0099b72839e07
#
_cell.length_a   1.000
_cell.length_b   1.000
_cell.length_c   1.000
_cell.angle_alpha   90.00
_cell.angle_beta   90.00
_cell.angle_gamma   90.00
#
_symmetry.space_group_name_H-M   'P 1'
#
loop_
_entity.id
_entity.type
_entity.pdbx_description
1 polymer ?
#
loop_
_entity_poly.entity_id
_entity_poly.type
_entity_poly.pdbx_seq_one_letter_code
_entity_poly.pdbx_strand_id
1 'polypeptide(L)'
;FFLHNVFGKHSKMFIGDAGTLSLGIIFSVFVTTILSTNLGVVKLPNNLGLIPFTLAVLCVPVFDTLRVMSARIARGKSPFSPDKTHLHHLFIELGYSHIGTTLSIIGINLFVVLCWFFAYKWGLSIDIQLYIVVTLGVFVTFIFYTFVKKQIRKESRVYYSLCRIAKHTHIERKGFWSFVQEWADKSISEEIRNI
;
A
#
# COMPACT_ATOMS: atom_id res chain seq x y z
N PHE A 1 -0.57 -16.01 -8.81
CA PHE A 1 -0.64 -15.43 -7.46
C PHE A 1 -1.69 -14.31 -7.35
N PHE A 2 -1.56 -13.21 -8.13
CA PHE A 2 -2.48 -12.06 -8.05
C PHE A 2 -3.93 -12.45 -8.30
N LEU A 3 -4.21 -13.11 -9.41
CA LEU A 3 -5.57 -13.54 -9.79
C LEU A 3 -6.22 -14.43 -8.72
N HIS A 4 -5.48 -15.41 -8.18
CA HIS A 4 -5.98 -16.32 -7.15
C HIS A 4 -6.29 -15.60 -5.83
N ASN A 5 -5.44 -14.63 -5.41
CA ASN A 5 -5.67 -13.89 -4.18
C ASN A 5 -6.79 -12.84 -4.29
N VAL A 6 -6.97 -12.24 -5.48
CA VAL A 6 -8.02 -11.23 -5.70
C VAL A 6 -9.36 -11.87 -5.99
N PHE A 7 -9.40 -12.91 -6.82
CA PHE A 7 -10.65 -13.50 -7.33
C PHE A 7 -11.02 -14.84 -6.68
N GLY A 8 -10.04 -15.68 -6.33
CA GLY A 8 -10.28 -16.98 -5.71
C GLY A 8 -10.92 -16.88 -4.33
N LYS A 9 -11.80 -17.83 -4.01
CA LYS A 9 -12.40 -18.01 -2.68
C LYS A 9 -11.61 -19.02 -1.86
N HIS A 10 -11.24 -20.14 -2.47
CA HIS A 10 -10.54 -21.27 -1.86
C HIS A 10 -9.07 -21.39 -2.30
N SER A 11 -8.69 -20.72 -3.38
CA SER A 11 -7.37 -20.77 -4.03
C SER A 11 -6.41 -19.67 -3.58
N LYS A 12 -6.60 -19.11 -2.37
CA LYS A 12 -5.72 -18.07 -1.83
C LYS A 12 -4.34 -18.63 -1.51
N MET A 13 -3.32 -18.05 -2.13
CA MET A 13 -1.92 -18.43 -1.91
C MET A 13 -1.20 -17.36 -1.09
N PHE A 14 -0.35 -17.81 -0.17
CA PHE A 14 0.55 -16.93 0.56
C PHE A 14 1.86 -16.76 -0.21
N ILE A 15 2.35 -15.53 -0.33
CA ILE A 15 3.56 -15.24 -1.11
C ILE A 15 4.82 -15.84 -0.47
N GLY A 16 4.76 -16.10 0.84
CA GLY A 16 5.86 -16.64 1.63
C GLY A 16 7.06 -15.69 1.77
N ASP A 17 8.04 -16.12 2.56
CA ASP A 17 9.24 -15.32 2.82
C ASP A 17 10.12 -15.18 1.58
N ALA A 18 10.25 -16.25 0.78
CA ALA A 18 11.01 -16.21 -0.47
C ALA A 18 10.45 -15.18 -1.47
N GLY A 19 9.12 -15.12 -1.61
CA GLY A 19 8.47 -14.14 -2.49
C GLY A 19 8.59 -12.71 -1.99
N THR A 20 8.46 -12.46 -0.69
CA THR A 20 8.63 -11.13 -0.10
C THR A 20 10.06 -10.63 -0.19
N LEU A 21 11.05 -11.49 0.04
CA LEU A 21 12.47 -11.17 -0.13
C LEU A 21 12.81 -10.86 -1.59
N SER A 22 12.31 -11.67 -2.53
CA SER A 22 12.52 -11.42 -3.97
C SER A 22 11.96 -10.08 -4.41
N LEU A 23 10.74 -9.72 -3.98
CA LEU A 23 10.16 -8.41 -4.25
C LEU A 23 10.96 -7.28 -3.61
N GLY A 24 11.46 -7.47 -2.38
CA GLY A 24 12.32 -6.50 -1.71
C GLY A 24 13.60 -6.22 -2.50
N ILE A 25 14.25 -7.26 -3.02
CA ILE A 25 15.44 -7.13 -3.87
C ILE A 25 15.10 -6.39 -5.17
N ILE A 26 14.03 -6.77 -5.86
CA ILE A 26 13.58 -6.11 -7.09
C ILE A 26 13.35 -4.62 -6.85
N PHE A 27 12.61 -4.25 -5.79
CA PHE A 27 12.38 -2.85 -5.44
C PHE A 27 13.68 -2.11 -5.10
N SER A 28 14.60 -2.75 -4.39
CA SER A 28 15.92 -2.16 -4.08
C SER A 28 16.73 -1.87 -5.33
N VAL A 29 16.73 -2.81 -6.30
CA VAL A 29 17.39 -2.61 -7.60
C VAL A 29 16.73 -1.48 -8.37
N PHE A 30 15.40 -1.41 -8.41
CA PHE A 30 14.68 -0.30 -9.06
C PHE A 30 15.03 1.06 -8.44
N VAL A 31 15.00 1.16 -7.12
CA VAL A 31 15.32 2.41 -6.40
C VAL A 31 16.76 2.83 -6.68
N THR A 32 17.72 1.92 -6.55
CA THR A 32 19.13 2.23 -6.81
C THR A 32 19.37 2.60 -8.28
N THR A 33 18.69 1.94 -9.21
CA THR A 33 18.77 2.28 -10.64
C THR A 33 18.22 3.66 -10.94
N ILE A 34 17.05 4.02 -10.36
CA ILE A 34 16.45 5.36 -10.53
C ILE A 34 17.34 6.44 -9.92
N LEU A 35 17.92 6.19 -8.75
CA LEU A 35 18.77 7.17 -8.06
C LEU A 35 20.19 7.23 -8.61
N SER A 36 20.62 6.24 -9.39
CA SER A 36 21.91 6.25 -10.06
C SER A 36 21.88 7.23 -11.22
N THR A 37 22.65 8.29 -11.13
CA THR A 37 22.78 9.35 -12.16
C THR A 37 23.46 8.88 -13.45
N ASN A 38 23.99 7.66 -13.48
CA ASN A 38 24.75 7.10 -14.62
C ASN A 38 23.88 6.49 -15.74
N LEU A 39 22.56 6.58 -15.66
CA LEU A 39 21.69 6.25 -16.78
C LEU A 39 21.80 7.34 -17.87
N GLY A 40 22.94 7.42 -18.55
CA GLY A 40 23.23 8.40 -19.59
C GLY A 40 22.34 8.36 -20.82
N VAL A 41 21.18 7.71 -20.75
CA VAL A 41 20.24 7.51 -21.84
C VAL A 41 19.12 8.57 -21.85
N VAL A 42 18.82 9.21 -20.72
CA VAL A 42 17.74 10.21 -20.65
C VAL A 42 18.21 11.46 -19.91
N LYS A 43 18.27 12.60 -20.61
CA LYS A 43 18.44 13.91 -19.96
C LYS A 43 17.16 14.23 -19.18
N LEU A 44 17.21 14.02 -17.88
CA LEU A 44 16.12 14.38 -16.98
C LEU A 44 16.09 15.91 -16.80
N PRO A 45 14.89 16.52 -16.68
CA PRO A 45 14.77 17.94 -16.36
C PRO A 45 15.47 18.28 -15.04
N ASN A 46 16.18 19.41 -14.99
CA ASN A 46 17.00 19.81 -13.83
C ASN A 46 16.21 19.96 -12.51
N ASN A 47 14.90 20.16 -12.57
CA ASN A 47 14.02 20.29 -11.42
C ASN A 47 13.29 18.99 -11.03
N LEU A 48 13.56 17.88 -11.73
CA LEU A 48 12.99 16.58 -11.38
C LEU A 48 13.72 16.01 -10.18
N GLY A 49 13.11 16.08 -9.01
CA GLY A 49 13.63 15.46 -7.79
C GLY A 49 13.44 13.94 -7.83
N LEU A 50 14.47 13.18 -8.19
CA LEU A 50 14.40 11.71 -8.21
C LEU A 50 14.15 11.11 -6.83
N ILE A 51 14.75 11.69 -5.78
CA ILE A 51 14.53 11.25 -4.39
C ILE A 51 13.08 11.51 -3.97
N PRO A 52 12.51 12.74 -4.09
CA PRO A 52 11.09 12.98 -3.81
C PRO A 52 10.15 12.11 -4.65
N PHE A 53 10.46 11.89 -5.93
CA PHE A 53 9.68 11.01 -6.80
C PHE A 53 9.64 9.57 -6.28
N THR A 54 10.81 8.99 -6.06
CA THR A 54 10.92 7.61 -5.56
C THR A 54 10.22 7.45 -4.22
N LEU A 55 10.40 8.41 -3.33
CA LEU A 55 9.74 8.42 -2.02
C LEU A 55 8.22 8.61 -2.15
N ALA A 56 7.72 9.39 -3.09
CA ALA A 56 6.29 9.54 -3.34
C ALA A 56 5.66 8.23 -3.83
N VAL A 57 6.31 7.52 -4.76
CA VAL A 57 5.85 6.22 -5.26
C VAL A 57 5.83 5.16 -4.15
N LEU A 58 6.80 5.16 -3.27
CA LEU A 58 6.92 4.20 -2.15
C LEU A 58 6.41 4.78 -0.82
N CYS A 59 5.63 5.86 -0.84
CA CYS A 59 5.27 6.61 0.36
C CYS A 59 4.57 5.73 1.39
N VAL A 60 3.46 5.09 1.03
CA VAL A 60 2.70 4.28 1.98
C VAL A 60 3.51 3.10 2.52
N PRO A 61 4.14 2.23 1.69
CA PRO A 61 4.91 1.11 2.22
C PRO A 61 6.08 1.53 3.12
N VAL A 62 6.79 2.60 2.78
CA VAL A 62 7.93 3.09 3.57
C VAL A 62 7.46 3.68 4.91
N PHE A 63 6.56 4.67 4.87
CA PHE A 63 6.14 5.36 6.09
C PHE A 63 5.27 4.49 7.01
N ASP A 64 4.44 3.57 6.45
CA ASP A 64 3.69 2.63 7.28
C ASP A 64 4.62 1.64 7.99
N THR A 65 5.65 1.14 7.31
CA THR A 65 6.66 0.28 7.93
C THR A 65 7.41 1.02 9.03
N LEU A 66 7.88 2.25 8.78
CA LEU A 66 8.57 3.07 9.79
C LEU A 66 7.67 3.33 11.00
N ARG A 67 6.39 3.63 10.79
CA ARG A 67 5.42 3.81 11.87
C ARG A 67 5.28 2.55 12.73
N VAL A 68 5.11 1.39 12.10
CA VAL A 68 4.94 0.12 12.82
C VAL A 68 6.22 -0.23 13.58
N MET A 69 7.39 -0.08 12.98
CA MET A 69 8.68 -0.31 13.64
C MET A 69 8.86 0.62 14.85
N SER A 70 8.60 1.93 14.67
CA SER A 70 8.67 2.92 15.76
C SER A 70 7.71 2.58 16.91
N ALA A 71 6.48 2.17 16.58
CA ALA A 71 5.50 1.77 17.58
C ALA A 71 5.88 0.47 18.32
N ARG A 72 6.60 -0.46 17.68
CA ARG A 72 7.14 -1.67 18.33
C ARG A 72 8.26 -1.31 19.30
N ILE A 73 9.22 -0.51 18.85
CA ILE A 73 10.34 -0.03 19.68
C ILE A 73 9.80 0.72 20.91
N ALA A 74 8.84 1.62 20.73
CA ALA A 74 8.21 2.35 21.83
C ALA A 74 7.51 1.43 22.86
N ARG A 75 7.14 0.21 22.48
CA ARG A 75 6.56 -0.82 23.35
C ARG A 75 7.61 -1.81 23.88
N GLY A 76 8.90 -1.55 23.70
CA GLY A 76 9.98 -2.44 24.11
C GLY A 76 10.08 -3.76 23.33
N LYS A 77 9.48 -3.83 22.13
CA LYS A 77 9.49 -5.01 21.25
C LYS A 77 10.52 -4.88 20.14
N SER A 78 10.96 -6.02 19.61
CA SER A 78 11.80 -6.01 18.40
C SER A 78 11.06 -5.34 17.24
N PRO A 79 11.72 -4.48 16.44
CA PRO A 79 11.12 -3.86 15.27
C PRO A 79 10.64 -4.88 14.21
N PHE A 80 11.22 -6.08 14.22
CA PHE A 80 10.89 -7.17 13.28
C PHE A 80 9.85 -8.17 13.82
N SER A 81 9.33 -7.95 15.03
CA SER A 81 8.30 -8.84 15.59
C SER A 81 7.01 -8.81 14.74
N PRO A 82 6.27 -9.93 14.61
CA PRO A 82 4.98 -9.94 13.93
C PRO A 82 3.99 -8.94 14.54
N ASP A 83 3.24 -8.24 13.71
CA ASP A 83 2.27 -7.23 14.16
C ASP A 83 1.10 -7.12 13.16
N LYS A 84 -0.09 -6.84 13.69
CA LYS A 84 -1.31 -6.59 12.92
C LYS A 84 -1.73 -5.10 12.96
N THR A 85 -0.75 -4.18 13.06
CA THR A 85 -1.02 -2.73 13.17
C THR A 85 -0.72 -1.96 11.88
N HIS A 86 -0.42 -2.63 10.78
CA HIS A 86 -0.25 -1.98 9.47
C HIS A 86 -1.54 -1.29 9.00
N LEU A 87 -1.40 -0.30 8.12
CA LEU A 87 -2.50 0.51 7.60
C LEU A 87 -3.62 -0.34 6.97
N HIS A 88 -3.27 -1.42 6.28
CA HIS A 88 -4.27 -2.31 5.67
C HIS A 88 -5.14 -3.03 6.71
N HIS A 89 -4.61 -3.36 7.89
CA HIS A 89 -5.41 -3.93 8.98
C HIS A 89 -6.43 -2.94 9.53
N LEU A 90 -6.12 -1.63 9.51
CA LEU A 90 -7.05 -0.59 9.91
C LEU A 90 -8.29 -0.56 8.98
N PHE A 91 -8.09 -0.67 7.67
CA PHE A 91 -9.19 -0.72 6.71
C PHE A 91 -10.05 -1.98 6.86
N ILE A 92 -9.41 -3.14 7.10
CA ILE A 92 -10.12 -4.39 7.37
C ILE A 92 -10.95 -4.26 8.66
N GLU A 93 -10.42 -3.65 9.72
CA GLU A 93 -11.12 -3.40 10.98
C GLU A 93 -12.33 -2.47 10.81
N LEU A 94 -12.28 -1.54 9.85
CA LEU A 94 -13.42 -0.70 9.44
C LEU A 94 -14.47 -1.46 8.61
N GLY A 95 -14.21 -2.71 8.25
CA GLY A 95 -15.12 -3.53 7.44
C GLY A 95 -14.96 -3.38 5.93
N TYR A 96 -13.81 -2.87 5.45
CA TYR A 96 -13.52 -2.86 4.01
C TYR A 96 -13.25 -4.28 3.50
N SER A 97 -13.69 -4.57 2.28
CA SER A 97 -13.28 -5.78 1.58
C SER A 97 -11.78 -5.74 1.27
N HIS A 98 -11.14 -6.89 0.99
CA HIS A 98 -9.71 -6.91 0.60
C HIS A 98 -9.43 -6.04 -0.63
N ILE A 99 -10.31 -6.06 -1.64
CA ILE A 99 -10.19 -5.20 -2.83
C ILE A 99 -10.37 -3.73 -2.44
N GLY A 100 -11.39 -3.41 -1.64
CA GLY A 100 -11.61 -2.05 -1.14
C GLY A 100 -10.42 -1.52 -0.34
N THR A 101 -9.82 -2.34 0.50
CA THR A 101 -8.59 -2.02 1.25
C THR A 101 -7.43 -1.71 0.30
N THR A 102 -7.19 -2.57 -0.69
CA THR A 102 -6.12 -2.37 -1.66
C THR A 102 -6.33 -1.09 -2.47
N LEU A 103 -7.54 -0.86 -2.99
CA LEU A 103 -7.86 0.34 -3.75
C LEU A 103 -7.73 1.61 -2.89
N SER A 104 -8.12 1.57 -1.63
CA SER A 104 -7.97 2.71 -0.70
C SER A 104 -6.50 3.04 -0.48
N ILE A 105 -5.65 2.05 -0.26
CA ILE A 105 -4.20 2.25 -0.06
C ILE A 105 -3.54 2.77 -1.34
N ILE A 106 -3.87 2.20 -2.50
CA ILE A 106 -3.39 2.68 -3.80
C ILE A 106 -3.86 4.12 -4.04
N GLY A 107 -5.13 4.43 -3.75
CA GLY A 107 -5.68 5.77 -3.89
C GLY A 107 -4.96 6.80 -3.02
N ILE A 108 -4.65 6.46 -1.77
CA ILE A 108 -3.88 7.30 -0.86
C ILE A 108 -2.47 7.53 -1.41
N ASN A 109 -1.79 6.47 -1.86
CA ASN A 109 -0.45 6.60 -2.42
C ASN A 109 -0.44 7.42 -3.71
N LEU A 110 -1.42 7.20 -4.59
CA LEU A 110 -1.60 7.97 -5.83
C LEU A 110 -1.84 9.45 -5.53
N PHE A 111 -2.60 9.79 -4.50
CA PHE A 111 -2.79 11.16 -4.06
C PHE A 111 -1.45 11.82 -3.70
N VAL A 112 -0.56 11.14 -2.98
CA VAL A 112 0.78 11.67 -2.67
C VAL A 112 1.61 11.87 -3.94
N VAL A 113 1.58 10.92 -4.87
CA VAL A 113 2.26 11.04 -6.17
C VAL A 113 1.73 12.23 -6.97
N LEU A 114 0.41 12.45 -6.98
CA LEU A 114 -0.19 13.60 -7.65
C LEU A 114 0.23 14.93 -6.99
N CYS A 115 0.28 15.02 -5.67
CA CYS A 115 0.78 16.21 -4.97
C CYS A 115 2.24 16.49 -5.34
N TRP A 116 3.10 15.46 -5.36
CA TRP A 116 4.47 15.61 -5.84
C TRP A 116 4.52 16.07 -7.31
N PHE A 117 3.71 15.47 -8.20
CA PHE A 117 3.66 15.81 -9.61
C PHE A 117 3.27 17.28 -9.84
N PHE A 118 2.27 17.80 -9.10
CA PHE A 118 1.91 19.22 -9.19
C PHE A 118 3.01 20.12 -8.63
N ALA A 119 3.67 19.75 -7.53
CA ALA A 119 4.82 20.49 -7.01
C ALA A 119 5.95 20.58 -8.05
N TYR A 120 6.24 19.47 -8.72
CA TYR A 120 7.19 19.44 -9.85
C TYR A 120 6.75 20.33 -11.01
N LYS A 121 5.48 20.24 -11.45
CA LYS A 121 4.94 21.04 -12.56
C LYS A 121 4.96 22.55 -12.28
N TRP A 122 4.77 22.96 -11.05
CA TRP A 122 4.89 24.36 -10.62
C TRP A 122 6.35 24.84 -10.47
N GLY A 123 7.31 23.98 -10.77
CA GLY A 123 8.73 24.34 -10.73
C GLY A 123 9.28 24.52 -9.33
N LEU A 124 8.65 23.92 -8.30
CA LEU A 124 9.14 24.00 -6.93
C LEU A 124 10.50 23.33 -6.82
N SER A 125 11.35 23.84 -5.90
CA SER A 125 12.66 23.25 -5.65
C SER A 125 12.56 21.80 -5.18
N ILE A 126 13.61 21.02 -5.43
CA ILE A 126 13.69 19.60 -5.05
C ILE A 126 13.44 19.42 -3.55
N ASP A 127 13.97 20.34 -2.73
CA ASP A 127 13.80 20.30 -1.28
C ASP A 127 12.33 20.48 -0.88
N ILE A 128 11.62 21.42 -1.51
CA ILE A 128 10.19 21.64 -1.26
C ILE A 128 9.37 20.39 -1.68
N GLN A 129 9.69 19.81 -2.85
CA GLN A 129 9.07 18.55 -3.28
C GLN A 129 9.26 17.45 -2.25
N LEU A 130 10.48 17.31 -1.69
CA LEU A 130 10.79 16.35 -0.65
C LEU A 130 9.99 16.61 0.63
N TYR A 131 9.96 17.86 1.11
CA TYR A 131 9.18 18.22 2.30
C TYR A 131 7.70 17.93 2.16
N ILE A 132 7.11 18.18 0.98
CA ILE A 132 5.71 17.85 0.69
C ILE A 132 5.49 16.35 0.84
N VAL A 133 6.32 15.51 0.20
CA VAL A 133 6.17 14.06 0.26
C VAL A 133 6.35 13.51 1.66
N VAL A 134 7.37 13.95 2.39
CA VAL A 134 7.63 13.53 3.78
C VAL A 134 6.47 13.93 4.70
N THR A 135 6.00 15.18 4.59
CA THR A 135 4.89 15.67 5.41
C THR A 135 3.61 14.90 5.14
N LEU A 136 3.28 14.64 3.88
CA LEU A 136 2.12 13.84 3.50
C LEU A 136 2.27 12.38 3.97
N GLY A 137 3.46 11.79 3.83
CA GLY A 137 3.74 10.44 4.29
C GLY A 137 3.53 10.29 5.80
N VAL A 138 4.06 11.21 6.59
CA VAL A 138 3.84 11.24 8.03
C VAL A 138 2.37 11.50 8.36
N PHE A 139 1.72 12.44 7.68
CA PHE A 139 0.31 12.73 7.90
C PHE A 139 -0.57 11.50 7.68
N VAL A 140 -0.45 10.84 6.55
CA VAL A 140 -1.28 9.68 6.18
C VAL A 140 -1.02 8.48 7.09
N THR A 141 0.24 8.20 7.41
CA THR A 141 0.55 6.97 8.14
C THR A 141 0.49 7.14 9.66
N PHE A 142 0.93 8.26 10.22
CA PHE A 142 0.92 8.48 11.67
C PHE A 142 -0.35 9.19 12.15
N ILE A 143 -0.67 10.35 11.56
CA ILE A 143 -1.76 11.19 12.06
C ILE A 143 -3.11 10.58 11.70
N PHE A 144 -3.33 10.26 10.43
CA PHE A 144 -4.58 9.67 9.96
C PHE A 144 -4.84 8.30 10.63
N TYR A 145 -3.82 7.42 10.70
CA TYR A 145 -3.94 6.14 11.39
C TYR A 145 -4.37 6.30 12.84
N THR A 146 -3.67 7.16 13.59
CA THR A 146 -3.95 7.40 15.02
C THR A 146 -5.32 8.01 15.21
N PHE A 147 -5.72 8.95 14.35
CA PHE A 147 -7.04 9.55 14.35
C PHE A 147 -8.13 8.51 14.12
N VAL A 148 -8.04 7.72 13.06
CA VAL A 148 -9.06 6.70 12.74
C VAL A 148 -9.11 5.64 13.84
N LYS A 149 -7.99 5.18 14.35
CA LYS A 149 -7.94 4.23 15.46
C LYS A 149 -8.63 4.77 16.73
N LYS A 150 -8.47 6.06 17.00
CA LYS A 150 -9.19 6.74 18.10
C LYS A 150 -10.69 6.81 17.84
N GLN A 151 -11.13 7.05 16.58
CA GLN A 151 -12.55 7.08 16.23
C GLN A 151 -13.20 5.68 16.35
N ILE A 152 -12.48 4.61 15.97
CA ILE A 152 -12.93 3.23 16.16
C ILE A 152 -13.18 2.95 17.65
N ARG A 153 -12.21 3.30 18.52
CA ARG A 153 -12.35 3.08 19.98
C ARG A 153 -13.52 3.85 20.62
N LYS A 154 -13.90 4.99 20.03
CA LYS A 154 -14.96 5.87 20.54
C LYS A 154 -16.32 5.58 19.92
N GLU A 155 -16.40 4.66 18.95
CA GLU A 155 -17.61 4.40 18.16
C GLU A 155 -18.31 5.70 17.68
N SER A 156 -17.48 6.63 17.17
CA SER A 156 -17.92 7.96 16.83
C SER A 156 -18.75 7.99 15.54
N ARG A 157 -19.43 9.13 15.27
CA ARG A 157 -20.14 9.35 14.00
C ARG A 157 -19.22 9.16 12.79
N VAL A 158 -17.94 9.54 12.90
CA VAL A 158 -16.94 9.35 11.85
C VAL A 158 -16.69 7.85 11.59
N TYR A 159 -16.58 7.04 12.65
CA TYR A 159 -16.47 5.59 12.54
C TYR A 159 -17.65 4.99 11.75
N TYR A 160 -18.89 5.33 12.13
CA TYR A 160 -20.08 4.83 11.42
C TYR A 160 -20.13 5.29 9.95
N SER A 161 -19.67 6.51 9.66
CA SER A 161 -19.57 7.01 8.27
C SER A 161 -18.55 6.21 7.46
N LEU A 162 -17.37 5.92 8.04
CA LEU A 162 -16.34 5.10 7.41
C LEU A 162 -16.82 3.66 7.17
N CYS A 163 -17.50 3.05 8.15
CA CYS A 163 -18.12 1.73 8.00
C CYS A 163 -19.21 1.72 6.92
N ARG A 164 -19.94 2.81 6.74
CA ARG A 164 -20.94 2.93 5.66
C ARG A 164 -20.25 2.90 4.29
N ILE A 165 -19.15 3.65 4.13
CA ILE A 165 -18.35 3.62 2.91
C ILE A 165 -17.77 2.21 2.69
N ALA A 166 -17.27 1.56 3.75
CA ALA A 166 -16.74 0.21 3.69
C ALA A 166 -17.73 -0.80 3.12
N LYS A 167 -19.01 -0.70 3.47
CA LYS A 167 -20.07 -1.59 2.94
C LYS A 167 -20.18 -1.53 1.40
N HIS A 168 -19.94 -0.37 0.79
CA HIS A 168 -19.96 -0.22 -0.66
C HIS A 168 -18.75 -0.85 -1.36
N THR A 169 -17.71 -1.23 -0.61
CA THR A 169 -16.54 -1.92 -1.17
C THR A 169 -16.74 -3.43 -1.33
N HIS A 170 -17.84 -3.98 -0.79
CA HIS A 170 -18.22 -5.37 -0.96
C HIS A 170 -18.94 -5.54 -2.29
N ILE A 171 -18.19 -5.84 -3.35
CA ILE A 171 -18.73 -6.11 -4.68
C ILE A 171 -19.36 -7.48 -4.67
N GLU A 172 -20.68 -7.57 -4.95
CA GLU A 172 -21.33 -8.84 -5.22
C GLU A 172 -20.76 -9.43 -6.51
N ARG A 173 -20.13 -10.58 -6.40
CA ARG A 173 -19.49 -11.27 -7.53
C ARG A 173 -20.56 -12.05 -8.30
N LYS A 174 -21.23 -11.37 -9.25
CA LYS A 174 -22.24 -11.97 -10.16
C LYS A 174 -21.71 -12.00 -11.61
N GLY A 175 -22.18 -12.93 -12.40
CA GLY A 175 -21.86 -13.01 -13.83
C GLY A 175 -20.40 -13.29 -14.13
N PHE A 176 -19.75 -12.43 -14.91
CA PHE A 176 -18.34 -12.61 -15.32
C PHE A 176 -17.38 -12.83 -14.15
N TRP A 177 -17.59 -12.16 -13.02
CA TRP A 177 -16.73 -12.29 -11.84
C TRP A 177 -16.89 -13.65 -11.13
N SER A 178 -18.08 -14.28 -11.15
CA SER A 178 -18.25 -15.64 -10.64
C SER A 178 -17.52 -16.65 -11.52
N PHE A 179 -17.57 -16.47 -12.84
CA PHE A 179 -16.83 -17.32 -13.78
C PHE A 179 -15.32 -17.24 -13.55
N VAL A 180 -14.76 -16.03 -13.41
CA VAL A 180 -13.33 -15.84 -13.10
C VAL A 180 -12.96 -16.48 -11.76
N GLN A 181 -13.83 -16.41 -10.77
CA GLN A 181 -13.62 -17.03 -9.45
C GLN A 181 -13.60 -18.56 -9.57
N GLU A 182 -14.58 -19.16 -10.25
CA GLU A 182 -14.64 -20.61 -10.47
C GLU A 182 -13.42 -21.11 -11.25
N TRP A 183 -13.01 -20.36 -12.29
CA TRP A 183 -11.80 -20.67 -13.04
C TRP A 183 -10.54 -20.64 -12.15
N ALA A 184 -10.38 -19.61 -11.32
CA ALA A 184 -9.24 -19.49 -10.40
C ALA A 184 -9.23 -20.62 -9.35
N ASP A 185 -10.37 -21.00 -8.81
CA ASP A 185 -10.47 -22.08 -7.82
C ASP A 185 -10.26 -23.47 -8.44
N LYS A 186 -10.70 -23.67 -9.69
CA LYS A 186 -10.54 -24.94 -10.42
C LYS A 186 -9.09 -25.20 -10.84
N SER A 187 -8.37 -24.18 -11.28
CA SER A 187 -6.96 -24.32 -11.73
C SER A 187 -6.04 -24.90 -10.65
N ILE A 188 -6.25 -24.55 -9.37
CA ILE A 188 -5.48 -25.10 -8.26
C ILE A 188 -5.93 -26.52 -7.90
N SER A 189 -7.24 -26.80 -7.95
CA SER A 189 -7.75 -28.13 -7.63
C SER A 189 -7.28 -29.21 -8.62
N GLU A 190 -7.04 -28.84 -9.88
CA GLU A 190 -6.45 -29.71 -10.89
C GLU A 190 -4.95 -29.91 -10.67
N GLU A 191 -4.23 -28.86 -10.27
CA GLU A 191 -2.79 -28.93 -10.01
C GLU A 191 -2.47 -29.80 -8.78
N ILE A 192 -3.26 -29.68 -7.71
CA ILE A 192 -3.13 -30.52 -6.49
C ILE A 192 -3.49 -32.00 -6.78
N ARG A 193 -4.37 -32.27 -7.73
CA ARG A 193 -4.76 -33.63 -8.09
C ARG A 193 -3.71 -34.36 -8.94
N ASN A 194 -2.81 -33.61 -9.57
CA ASN A 194 -1.76 -34.11 -10.45
C ASN A 194 -0.39 -34.27 -9.74
N ILE A 195 -0.31 -33.96 -8.43
CA ILE A 195 0.83 -34.21 -7.54
C ILE A 195 0.55 -35.45 -6.69
#